data_9a396ae6f84c89f8b942d8dcad6c3fb2
#
_entry.id   9a396ae6f84c89f8b942d8dcad6c3fb2
#
_cell.length_a   1.000
_cell.length_b   1.000
_cell.length_c   1.000
_cell.angle_alpha   90.00
_cell.angle_beta   90.00
_cell.angle_gamma   90.00
#
_symmetry.space_group_name_H-M   'P 1'
#
loop_
_entity.id
_entity.type
_entity.pdbx_description
1 polymer ?
#
loop_
_entity_poly.entity_id
_entity_poly.type
_entity_poly.pdbx_seq_one_letter_code
_entity_poly.pdbx_strand_id
1 'polypeptide(L)'
;MGADMGFRLPRLCLPRPGIDLQRWAVVACDQYTSEPEYWAQVQQLVGDAPSTLNLIFPEVYLGKADAPQRIERIQAAMRQYLADGLLREHEGAVYVERTIDGHGGPRVRRGLMLELDLEHYDFSRTSASLIRPTEGTMIERVAPRIAVRGGAELELPHILVLIDDPAGTVIAP
;
A
#
# COMPACT_ATOMS: atom_id res chain seq x y z
N MET A 1 28.33 -2.92 17.21
CA MET A 1 27.16 -2.08 17.52
C MET A 1 26.48 -1.85 16.18
N GLY A 2 25.38 -2.54 15.88
CA GLY A 2 24.64 -2.35 14.63
C GLY A 2 24.09 -0.92 14.60
N ALA A 3 24.17 -0.27 13.42
CA ALA A 3 23.53 1.03 13.23
C ALA A 3 22.03 0.83 13.41
N ASP A 4 21.38 1.72 14.18
CA ASP A 4 19.93 1.79 14.22
C ASP A 4 19.45 2.19 12.82
N MET A 5 18.75 1.29 12.15
CA MET A 5 18.22 1.50 10.81
C MET A 5 16.85 2.20 10.83
N GLY A 6 16.34 2.56 12.02
CA GLY A 6 15.05 3.22 12.16
C GLY A 6 13.85 2.35 11.81
N PHE A 7 13.98 1.02 11.84
CA PHE A 7 12.86 0.11 11.64
C PHE A 7 12.11 -0.14 12.94
N ARG A 8 10.77 -0.14 12.86
CA ARG A 8 9.87 -0.43 13.98
C ARG A 8 8.78 -1.41 13.55
N LEU A 9 8.18 -2.08 14.54
CA LEU A 9 6.98 -2.87 14.29
C LEU A 9 5.80 -1.93 14.01
N PRO A 10 5.07 -2.13 12.92
CA PRO A 10 3.95 -1.28 12.56
C PRO A 10 2.71 -1.60 13.40
N ARG A 11 1.85 -0.60 13.53
CA ARG A 11 0.45 -0.82 13.92
C ARG A 11 -0.34 -1.18 12.67
N LEU A 12 -0.70 -2.44 12.56
CA LEU A 12 -1.40 -2.96 11.38
C LEU A 12 -2.88 -3.20 11.68
N CYS A 13 -3.71 -3.00 10.66
CA CYS A 13 -5.10 -3.40 10.66
C CYS A 13 -5.32 -4.50 9.63
N LEU A 14 -5.80 -5.65 10.07
CA LEU A 14 -6.15 -6.78 9.21
C LEU A 14 -7.67 -6.92 9.09
N PRO A 15 -8.20 -7.41 7.96
CA PRO A 15 -9.61 -7.71 7.84
C PRO A 15 -10.01 -8.76 8.89
N ARG A 16 -11.19 -8.58 9.51
CA ARG A 16 -11.71 -9.56 10.46
C ARG A 16 -11.96 -10.90 9.79
N PRO A 17 -11.91 -12.02 10.53
CA PRO A 17 -12.28 -13.33 10.01
C PRO A 17 -13.70 -13.32 9.40
N GLY A 18 -13.89 -14.04 8.29
CA GLY A 18 -15.17 -14.15 7.60
C GLY A 18 -15.38 -13.12 6.48
N ILE A 19 -14.48 -12.15 6.31
CA ILE A 19 -14.50 -11.29 5.12
C ILE A 19 -14.04 -12.12 3.90
N ASP A 20 -14.78 -11.98 2.80
CA ASP A 20 -14.41 -12.57 1.51
C ASP A 20 -13.15 -11.88 0.95
N LEU A 21 -12.01 -12.55 1.06
CA LEU A 21 -10.72 -12.00 0.65
C LEU A 21 -10.61 -11.80 -0.86
N GLN A 22 -11.40 -12.50 -1.68
CA GLN A 22 -11.41 -12.29 -3.14
C GLN A 22 -12.06 -10.96 -3.54
N ARG A 23 -13.04 -10.50 -2.74
CA ARG A 23 -13.65 -9.19 -2.92
C ARG A 23 -12.95 -8.11 -2.11
N TRP A 24 -12.26 -8.52 -1.03
CA TRP A 24 -11.52 -7.59 -0.19
C TRP A 24 -10.29 -7.01 -0.89
N ALA A 25 -9.44 -7.87 -1.45
CA ALA A 25 -8.16 -7.47 -2.01
C ALA A 25 -8.29 -7.02 -3.47
N VAL A 26 -7.87 -5.80 -3.76
CA VAL A 26 -7.76 -5.28 -5.13
C VAL A 26 -6.31 -4.89 -5.43
N VAL A 27 -6.01 -4.69 -6.72
CA VAL A 27 -4.68 -4.23 -7.13
C VAL A 27 -4.38 -2.82 -6.60
N ALA A 28 -3.10 -2.44 -6.59
CA ALA A 28 -2.68 -1.10 -6.17
C ALA A 28 -3.30 -0.01 -7.04
N CYS A 29 -3.57 1.14 -6.45
CA CYS A 29 -4.30 2.25 -7.08
C CYS A 29 -3.60 2.84 -8.31
N ASP A 30 -2.30 2.63 -8.47
CA ASP A 30 -1.46 3.05 -9.59
C ASP A 30 -1.36 2.03 -10.73
N GLN A 31 -2.11 0.93 -10.64
CA GLN A 31 -2.24 -0.06 -11.71
C GLN A 31 -3.43 0.27 -12.62
N TYR A 32 -3.37 -0.13 -13.88
CA TYR A 32 -4.46 0.06 -14.86
C TYR A 32 -4.96 1.50 -14.94
N THR A 33 -4.04 2.46 -14.91
CA THR A 33 -4.35 3.90 -14.85
C THR A 33 -5.01 4.45 -16.13
N SER A 34 -4.93 3.71 -17.23
CA SER A 34 -5.54 4.05 -18.53
C SER A 34 -6.73 3.15 -18.88
N GLU A 35 -7.16 2.28 -17.96
CA GLU A 35 -8.15 1.23 -18.24
C GLU A 35 -9.40 1.39 -17.34
N PRO A 36 -10.28 2.35 -17.64
CA PRO A 36 -11.48 2.59 -16.82
C PRO A 36 -12.42 1.37 -16.80
N GLU A 37 -12.47 0.56 -17.88
CA GLU A 37 -13.26 -0.65 -17.95
C GLU A 37 -12.80 -1.71 -16.95
N TYR A 38 -11.49 -1.83 -16.70
CA TYR A 38 -10.96 -2.71 -15.65
C TYR A 38 -11.53 -2.34 -14.28
N TRP A 39 -11.48 -1.05 -13.92
CA TRP A 39 -11.99 -0.59 -12.63
C TRP A 39 -13.51 -0.70 -12.53
N ALA A 40 -14.24 -0.57 -13.62
CA ALA A 40 -15.68 -0.82 -13.65
C ALA A 40 -16.01 -2.30 -13.38
N GLN A 41 -15.24 -3.23 -13.95
CA GLN A 41 -15.39 -4.67 -13.69
C GLN A 41 -15.05 -5.01 -12.23
N VAL A 42 -13.98 -4.41 -11.67
CA VAL A 42 -13.62 -4.57 -10.25
C VAL A 42 -14.76 -4.07 -9.36
N GLN A 43 -15.34 -2.90 -9.65
CA GLN A 43 -16.49 -2.35 -8.93
C GLN A 43 -17.69 -3.31 -8.96
N GLN A 44 -17.97 -3.90 -10.11
CA GLN A 44 -19.05 -4.87 -10.28
C GLN A 44 -18.80 -6.17 -9.49
N LEU A 45 -17.56 -6.67 -9.49
CA LEU A 45 -17.17 -7.87 -8.75
C LEU A 45 -17.29 -7.65 -7.24
N VAL A 46 -16.83 -6.50 -6.76
CA VAL A 46 -16.90 -6.13 -5.35
C VAL A 46 -18.34 -5.92 -4.89
N GLY A 47 -19.16 -5.23 -5.71
CA GLY A 47 -20.54 -4.87 -5.34
C GLY A 47 -20.57 -4.10 -4.03
N ASP A 48 -21.47 -4.52 -3.12
CA ASP A 48 -21.63 -3.93 -1.78
C ASP A 48 -20.76 -4.59 -0.70
N ALA A 49 -19.88 -5.52 -1.09
CA ALA A 49 -19.01 -6.19 -0.12
C ALA A 49 -17.93 -5.23 0.42
N PRO A 50 -17.50 -5.42 1.69
CA PRO A 50 -16.33 -4.73 2.21
C PRO A 50 -15.10 -5.03 1.34
N SER A 51 -14.38 -3.97 0.93
CA SER A 51 -13.24 -4.10 0.04
C SER A 51 -12.25 -2.95 0.21
N THR A 52 -10.97 -3.22 -0.01
CA THR A 52 -9.94 -2.18 -0.11
C THR A 52 -10.16 -1.25 -1.30
N LEU A 53 -10.99 -1.62 -2.28
CA LEU A 53 -11.45 -0.70 -3.34
C LEU A 53 -12.06 0.58 -2.77
N ASN A 54 -12.81 0.47 -1.67
CA ASN A 54 -13.46 1.61 -1.02
C ASN A 54 -12.49 2.46 -0.18
N LEU A 55 -11.26 1.99 0.01
CA LEU A 55 -10.23 2.62 0.85
C LEU A 55 -9.08 3.22 0.04
N ILE A 56 -9.05 3.01 -1.28
CA ILE A 56 -8.01 3.53 -2.18
C ILE A 56 -8.60 4.47 -3.22
N PHE A 57 -7.74 5.33 -3.78
CA PHE A 57 -8.09 6.21 -4.90
C PHE A 57 -7.42 5.70 -6.19
N PRO A 58 -8.12 4.93 -7.05
CA PRO A 58 -7.54 4.49 -8.31
C PRO A 58 -7.14 5.67 -9.20
N GLU A 59 -5.91 5.67 -9.69
CA GLU A 59 -5.34 6.81 -10.43
C GLU A 59 -6.00 7.06 -11.80
N VAL A 60 -6.79 6.12 -12.31
CA VAL A 60 -7.64 6.31 -13.48
C VAL A 60 -8.64 7.47 -13.31
N TYR A 61 -8.94 7.86 -12.06
CA TYR A 61 -9.82 8.97 -11.72
C TYR A 61 -9.09 10.29 -11.45
N LEU A 62 -7.77 10.34 -11.61
CA LEU A 62 -7.01 11.58 -11.48
C LEU A 62 -7.48 12.63 -12.49
N GLY A 63 -7.67 13.86 -12.02
CA GLY A 63 -8.13 14.98 -12.86
C GLY A 63 -9.60 14.92 -13.26
N LYS A 64 -10.40 13.95 -12.80
CA LYS A 64 -11.84 13.92 -13.01
C LYS A 64 -12.55 14.91 -12.07
N ALA A 65 -13.66 15.48 -12.53
CA ALA A 65 -14.42 16.48 -11.78
C ALA A 65 -14.96 15.97 -10.43
N ASP A 66 -15.20 14.67 -10.31
CA ASP A 66 -15.71 14.01 -9.10
C ASP A 66 -14.61 13.52 -8.14
N ALA A 67 -13.34 13.83 -8.42
CA ALA A 67 -12.21 13.39 -7.58
C ALA A 67 -12.33 13.84 -6.12
N PRO A 68 -12.73 15.09 -5.77
CA PRO A 68 -12.91 15.48 -4.38
C PRO A 68 -13.96 14.64 -3.64
N GLN A 69 -15.10 14.38 -4.27
CA GLN A 69 -16.17 13.58 -3.68
C GLN A 69 -15.76 12.10 -3.51
N ARG A 70 -14.89 11.59 -4.39
CA ARG A 70 -14.32 10.25 -4.22
C ARG A 70 -13.41 10.19 -3.00
N ILE A 71 -12.57 11.20 -2.80
CA ILE A 71 -11.67 11.29 -1.65
C ILE A 71 -12.47 11.34 -0.34
N GLU A 72 -13.50 12.18 -0.27
CA GLU A 72 -14.37 12.24 0.91
C GLU A 72 -15.02 10.90 1.23
N ARG A 73 -15.51 10.18 0.20
CA ARG A 73 -16.08 8.83 0.36
C ARG A 73 -15.07 7.82 0.87
N ILE A 74 -13.84 7.85 0.38
CA ILE A 74 -12.76 6.98 0.83
C ILE A 74 -12.46 7.22 2.31
N GLN A 75 -12.29 8.48 2.72
CA GLN A 75 -12.03 8.83 4.11
C GLN A 75 -13.20 8.45 5.03
N ALA A 76 -14.44 8.63 4.57
CA ALA A 76 -15.63 8.19 5.30
C ALA A 76 -15.67 6.66 5.43
N ALA A 77 -15.35 5.93 4.35
CA ALA A 77 -15.29 4.46 4.38
C ALA A 77 -14.21 3.94 5.34
N MET A 78 -13.04 4.58 5.42
CA MET A 78 -11.99 4.22 6.39
C MET A 78 -12.53 4.31 7.83
N ARG A 79 -13.17 5.44 8.17
CA ARG A 79 -13.79 5.62 9.50
C ARG A 79 -14.88 4.59 9.76
N GLN A 80 -15.73 4.34 8.77
CA GLN A 80 -16.81 3.36 8.90
C GLN A 80 -16.31 1.95 9.11
N TYR A 81 -15.28 1.53 8.35
CA TYR A 81 -14.68 0.19 8.47
C TYR A 81 -14.06 -0.06 9.83
N LEU A 82 -13.44 0.97 10.42
CA LEU A 82 -12.93 0.92 11.79
C LEU A 82 -14.07 0.84 12.81
N ALA A 83 -15.10 1.70 12.67
CA ALA A 83 -16.24 1.74 13.57
C ALA A 83 -17.05 0.42 13.57
N ASP A 84 -17.22 -0.20 12.39
CA ASP A 84 -17.93 -1.47 12.23
C ASP A 84 -17.10 -2.70 12.63
N GLY A 85 -15.83 -2.50 13.02
CA GLY A 85 -14.93 -3.60 13.36
C GLY A 85 -14.66 -4.54 12.18
N LEU A 86 -14.73 -4.02 10.93
CA LEU A 86 -14.33 -4.78 9.74
C LEU A 86 -12.81 -4.98 9.68
N LEU A 87 -12.10 -4.09 10.33
CA LEU A 87 -10.66 -4.14 10.54
C LEU A 87 -10.37 -4.36 12.03
N ARG A 88 -9.38 -5.16 12.33
CA ARG A 88 -8.88 -5.39 13.68
C ARG A 88 -7.40 -5.06 13.76
N GLU A 89 -6.97 -4.47 14.85
CA GLU A 89 -5.55 -4.25 15.11
C GLU A 89 -4.82 -5.60 15.20
N HIS A 90 -3.60 -5.61 14.68
CA HIS A 90 -2.67 -6.73 14.73
C HIS A 90 -1.36 -6.24 15.33
N GLU A 91 -0.92 -6.93 16.38
CA GLU A 91 0.38 -6.69 17.01
C GLU A 91 1.42 -7.60 16.39
N GLY A 92 2.54 -7.04 15.99
CA GLY A 92 3.67 -7.77 15.41
C GLY A 92 3.91 -7.47 13.94
N ALA A 93 4.96 -8.08 13.40
CA ALA A 93 5.31 -7.99 11.98
C ALA A 93 4.42 -8.90 11.13
N VAL A 94 4.17 -8.49 9.89
CA VAL A 94 3.56 -9.35 8.87
C VAL A 94 4.65 -9.79 7.91
N TYR A 95 4.83 -11.10 7.81
CA TYR A 95 5.64 -11.71 6.76
C TYR A 95 4.80 -11.88 5.50
N VAL A 96 5.28 -11.36 4.40
CA VAL A 96 4.62 -11.41 3.09
C VAL A 96 5.36 -12.37 2.19
N GLU A 97 4.68 -13.39 1.72
CA GLU A 97 5.18 -14.27 0.66
C GLU A 97 4.24 -14.17 -0.55
N ARG A 98 4.81 -13.85 -1.71
CA ARG A 98 4.06 -13.71 -2.95
C ARG A 98 4.72 -14.51 -4.06
N THR A 99 3.99 -15.47 -4.62
CA THR A 99 4.39 -16.16 -5.84
C THR A 99 4.00 -15.33 -7.05
N ILE A 100 4.93 -15.12 -7.95
CA ILE A 100 4.77 -14.35 -9.19
C ILE A 100 5.14 -15.27 -10.35
N ASP A 101 4.21 -15.45 -11.29
CA ASP A 101 4.48 -16.16 -12.54
C ASP A 101 5.31 -15.27 -13.47
N GLY A 102 6.42 -15.80 -13.95
CA GLY A 102 7.34 -15.08 -14.84
C GLY A 102 7.85 -15.97 -15.97
N HIS A 103 8.49 -15.38 -16.95
CA HIS A 103 9.02 -16.09 -18.14
C HIS A 103 10.02 -17.22 -17.83
N GLY A 104 10.55 -17.32 -16.59
CA GLY A 104 11.47 -18.38 -16.15
C GLY A 104 10.85 -19.33 -15.11
N GLY A 105 9.52 -19.37 -15.01
CA GLY A 105 8.80 -20.11 -13.97
C GLY A 105 8.44 -19.26 -12.77
N PRO A 106 7.71 -19.83 -11.80
CA PRO A 106 7.27 -19.10 -10.63
C PRO A 106 8.44 -18.63 -9.77
N ARG A 107 8.37 -17.37 -9.32
CA ARG A 107 9.33 -16.78 -8.39
C ARG A 107 8.61 -16.36 -7.12
N VAL A 108 9.23 -16.64 -5.98
CA VAL A 108 8.71 -16.24 -4.67
C VAL A 108 9.41 -14.96 -4.24
N ARG A 109 8.61 -13.92 -3.99
CA ARG A 109 9.04 -12.70 -3.34
C ARG A 109 8.68 -12.78 -1.86
N ARG A 110 9.65 -12.52 -1.01
CA ARG A 110 9.48 -12.49 0.44
C ARG A 110 9.74 -11.10 0.97
N GLY A 111 9.02 -10.71 2.02
CA GLY A 111 9.16 -9.39 2.61
C GLY A 111 8.61 -9.33 4.02
N LEU A 112 8.97 -8.28 4.72
CA LEU A 112 8.44 -7.91 6.02
C LEU A 112 7.74 -6.56 5.89
N MET A 113 6.60 -6.42 6.54
CA MET A 113 5.94 -5.13 6.68
C MET A 113 6.45 -4.47 7.96
N LEU A 114 7.07 -3.31 7.80
CA LEU A 114 7.72 -2.57 8.88
C LEU A 114 7.40 -1.08 8.73
N GLU A 115 7.49 -0.33 9.81
CA GLU A 115 7.60 1.13 9.78
C GLU A 115 9.05 1.54 9.61
N LEU A 116 9.28 2.60 8.84
CA LEU A 116 10.59 3.19 8.62
C LEU A 116 10.59 4.63 9.12
N ASP A 117 11.56 4.95 9.98
CA ASP A 117 11.79 6.32 10.43
C ASP A 117 12.43 7.12 9.28
N LEU A 118 11.67 8.06 8.71
CA LEU A 118 12.11 8.86 7.57
C LEU A 118 13.19 9.89 7.93
N GLU A 119 13.41 10.18 9.20
CA GLU A 119 14.50 11.05 9.65
C GLU A 119 15.88 10.43 9.40
N HIS A 120 15.94 9.10 9.19
CA HIS A 120 17.16 8.38 8.76
C HIS A 120 17.40 8.46 7.26
N TYR A 121 16.56 9.20 6.52
CA TYR A 121 16.57 9.24 5.06
C TYR A 121 17.04 10.60 4.56
N ASP A 122 18.05 10.60 3.65
CA ASP A 122 18.57 11.79 3.02
C ASP A 122 18.50 11.66 1.49
N PHE A 123 17.82 12.61 0.83
CA PHE A 123 17.61 12.66 -0.60
C PHE A 123 18.78 13.30 -1.39
N SER A 124 19.81 13.81 -0.71
CA SER A 124 20.92 14.44 -1.38
C SER A 124 21.71 13.46 -2.24
N ARG A 125 22.31 13.95 -3.35
CA ARG A 125 23.16 13.12 -4.22
C ARG A 125 24.42 12.59 -3.52
N THR A 126 24.84 13.25 -2.45
CA THR A 126 26.04 12.90 -1.66
C THR A 126 25.68 12.12 -0.40
N SER A 127 24.42 11.72 -0.27
CA SER A 127 23.92 10.98 0.87
C SER A 127 24.70 9.69 1.11
N ALA A 128 25.12 9.48 2.35
CA ALA A 128 25.62 8.21 2.86
C ALA A 128 24.50 7.32 3.42
N SER A 129 23.23 7.76 3.32
CA SER A 129 22.10 6.97 3.78
C SER A 129 22.05 5.61 3.11
N LEU A 130 21.75 4.56 3.89
CA LEU A 130 21.53 3.21 3.38
C LEU A 130 20.18 3.06 2.70
N ILE A 131 19.25 4.00 2.97
CA ILE A 131 17.92 4.05 2.36
C ILE A 131 17.97 5.07 1.23
N ARG A 132 17.67 4.63 0.00
CA ARG A 132 17.81 5.44 -1.20
C ARG A 132 16.56 5.39 -2.07
N PRO A 133 16.17 6.50 -2.72
CA PRO A 133 15.11 6.47 -3.73
C PRO A 133 15.59 5.67 -4.94
N THR A 134 14.71 4.83 -5.47
CA THR A 134 14.97 4.08 -6.72
C THR A 134 14.57 4.87 -7.95
N GLU A 135 13.67 5.86 -7.78
CA GLU A 135 13.12 6.66 -8.87
C GLU A 135 12.73 8.06 -8.40
N GLY A 136 12.50 8.97 -9.35
CA GLY A 136 11.94 10.30 -9.07
C GLY A 136 10.43 10.26 -8.99
N THR A 137 9.86 11.07 -8.11
CA THR A 137 8.40 11.22 -7.98
C THR A 137 7.84 12.14 -9.06
N MET A 138 6.76 11.74 -9.71
CA MET A 138 5.98 12.61 -10.61
C MET A 138 5.20 13.62 -9.77
N ILE A 139 5.57 14.89 -9.85
CA ILE A 139 5.07 15.97 -8.97
C ILE A 139 3.56 16.14 -9.10
N GLU A 140 2.99 15.98 -10.28
CA GLU A 140 1.56 16.10 -10.53
C GLU A 140 0.72 15.04 -9.81
N ARG A 141 1.34 13.93 -9.37
CA ARG A 141 0.68 12.87 -8.59
C ARG A 141 0.74 13.10 -7.09
N VAL A 142 1.57 14.02 -6.63
CA VAL A 142 1.79 14.26 -5.19
C VAL A 142 0.56 14.89 -4.53
N ALA A 143 0.02 15.96 -5.13
CA ALA A 143 -1.11 16.69 -4.53
C ALA A 143 -2.37 15.82 -4.34
N PRO A 144 -2.82 15.00 -5.31
CA PRO A 144 -3.95 14.09 -5.10
C PRO A 144 -3.69 13.04 -4.01
N ARG A 145 -2.47 12.52 -3.91
CA ARG A 145 -2.10 11.55 -2.86
C ARG A 145 -2.12 12.20 -1.48
N ILE A 146 -1.63 13.43 -1.36
CA ILE A 146 -1.71 14.20 -0.11
C ILE A 146 -3.18 14.44 0.26
N ALA A 147 -4.05 14.77 -0.69
CA ALA A 147 -5.46 15.01 -0.42
C ALA A 147 -6.17 13.76 0.12
N VAL A 148 -5.86 12.57 -0.39
CA VAL A 148 -6.39 11.30 0.16
C VAL A 148 -5.90 11.10 1.60
N ARG A 149 -4.59 11.28 1.84
CA ARG A 149 -3.94 11.02 3.13
C ARG A 149 -4.26 12.05 4.19
N GLY A 150 -4.49 13.30 3.82
CA GLY A 150 -4.66 14.41 4.75
C GLY A 150 -5.85 14.29 5.71
N GLY A 151 -6.82 13.41 5.43
CA GLY A 151 -7.93 13.11 6.31
C GLY A 151 -8.16 11.60 6.50
N ALA A 152 -7.15 10.79 6.19
CA ALA A 152 -7.23 9.34 6.23
C ALA A 152 -6.88 8.81 7.62
N GLU A 153 -7.68 7.86 8.12
CA GLU A 153 -7.43 7.10 9.36
C GLU A 153 -6.49 5.91 9.11
N LEU A 154 -6.33 5.51 7.83
CA LEU A 154 -5.55 4.35 7.42
C LEU A 154 -4.59 4.73 6.30
N GLU A 155 -3.42 4.13 6.27
CA GLU A 155 -2.44 4.27 5.19
C GLU A 155 -2.55 3.09 4.21
N LEU A 156 -2.89 3.40 2.97
CA LEU A 156 -2.93 2.47 1.83
C LEU A 156 -2.58 3.25 0.54
N PRO A 157 -1.90 2.64 -0.44
CA PRO A 157 -1.08 1.42 -0.38
C PRO A 157 0.29 1.65 0.26
N HIS A 158 0.98 0.56 0.62
CA HIS A 158 2.30 0.61 1.24
C HIS A 158 3.41 0.76 0.21
N ILE A 159 4.54 1.36 0.63
CA ILE A 159 5.73 1.50 -0.21
C ILE A 159 6.49 0.16 -0.21
N LEU A 160 6.97 -0.26 -1.38
CA LEU A 160 7.86 -1.41 -1.52
C LEU A 160 9.31 -0.92 -1.45
N VAL A 161 10.05 -1.41 -0.46
CA VAL A 161 11.49 -1.20 -0.33
C VAL A 161 12.20 -2.49 -0.73
N LEU A 162 13.21 -2.37 -1.59
CA LEU A 162 14.08 -3.50 -1.96
C LEU A 162 15.30 -3.51 -1.05
N ILE A 163 15.70 -4.70 -0.59
CA ILE A 163 16.88 -4.91 0.24
C ILE A 163 17.97 -5.51 -0.64
N ASP A 164 19.17 -4.92 -0.61
CA ASP A 164 20.35 -5.49 -1.23
C ASP A 164 20.92 -6.57 -0.29
N ASP A 165 20.49 -7.81 -0.50
CA ASP A 165 20.84 -8.99 0.31
C ASP A 165 21.21 -10.17 -0.58
N PRO A 166 22.39 -10.11 -1.26
CA PRO A 166 22.81 -11.15 -2.17
C PRO A 166 23.05 -12.51 -1.49
N ALA A 167 23.27 -12.51 -0.18
CA ALA A 167 23.46 -13.74 0.60
C ALA A 167 22.13 -14.35 1.12
N GLY A 168 21.00 -13.64 0.98
CA GLY A 168 19.69 -14.09 1.43
C GLY A 168 19.60 -14.30 2.95
N THR A 169 20.28 -13.44 3.72
CA THR A 169 20.40 -13.59 5.18
C THR A 169 19.44 -12.70 5.97
N VAL A 170 18.87 -11.67 5.34
CA VAL A 170 18.00 -10.71 6.00
C VAL A 170 16.58 -11.23 6.10
N ILE A 171 16.08 -11.82 5.00
CA ILE A 171 14.75 -12.45 4.96
C ILE A 171 14.95 -13.90 4.50
N ALA A 172 15.37 -14.73 5.44
CA ALA A 172 15.52 -16.17 5.20
C ALA A 172 14.14 -16.86 5.11
N PRO A 173 14.02 -17.96 4.33
CA PRO A 173 12.80 -18.75 4.28
C PRO A 173 12.50 -19.44 5.60
#